data_5467e981ca59351d73261fea40dabf8c
#
_entry.id   5467e981ca59351d73261fea40dabf8c
#
_cell.length_a   1.000
_cell.length_b   1.000
_cell.length_c   1.000
_cell.angle_alpha   90.00
_cell.angle_beta   90.00
_cell.angle_gamma   90.00
#
_symmetry.space_group_name_H-M   'P 1'
#
loop_
_entity.id
_entity.type
_entity.pdbx_description
1 polymer ?
#
loop_
_entity_poly.entity_id
_entity_poly.type
_entity_poly.pdbx_seq_one_letter_code
_entity_poly.pdbx_strand_id
1 'polypeptide(L)'
;MYEDEQRPFAQTYFSTTPAGLARDEDEWHVHRHQEDRFVVAAGDIILALWDGRDGSSTAGTLDMLPMGQSQPDDAQYTVLIPRLVHHGFMVAGDFPAILLNSPTRLYDPSDEGRDPFDEVGATFDNGQPFSWAAVREILRG
;
A
#
# COMPACT_ATOMS: atom_id res chain seq x y z
N MET A 1 -11.47 -24.12 6.86
CA MET A 1 -10.04 -23.87 7.05
C MET A 1 -9.41 -23.50 5.73
N TYR A 2 -8.57 -22.52 5.76
CA TYR A 2 -7.99 -21.88 4.56
C TYR A 2 -6.60 -22.42 4.29
N GLU A 3 -6.46 -23.75 4.14
CA GLU A 3 -5.16 -24.39 3.93
C GLU A 3 -4.46 -23.85 2.67
N ASP A 4 -5.24 -23.62 1.63
CA ASP A 4 -4.75 -23.08 0.37
C ASP A 4 -4.36 -21.58 0.47
N GLU A 5 -4.79 -20.94 1.54
CA GLU A 5 -4.49 -19.53 1.82
C GLU A 5 -3.40 -19.34 2.85
N GLN A 6 -2.79 -20.44 3.32
CA GLN A 6 -1.67 -20.34 4.24
C GLN A 6 -0.51 -19.63 3.58
N ARG A 7 -0.16 -18.52 4.19
CA ARG A 7 0.98 -17.73 3.74
C ARG A 7 2.09 -17.85 4.76
N PRO A 8 3.30 -18.25 4.35
CA PRO A 8 4.39 -18.42 5.30
C PRO A 8 4.73 -17.10 5.98
N PHE A 9 5.15 -17.20 7.22
CA PHE A 9 5.81 -16.11 7.92
C PHE A 9 7.30 -16.21 7.66
N ALA A 10 7.89 -15.15 7.13
CA ALA A 10 9.32 -15.08 6.87
C ALA A 10 10.03 -14.14 7.84
N GLN A 11 9.50 -12.95 8.01
CA GLN A 11 10.07 -11.91 8.88
C GLN A 11 9.00 -10.86 9.19
N THR A 12 9.26 -10.03 10.18
CA THR A 12 8.52 -8.78 10.40
C THR A 12 9.53 -7.65 10.54
N TYR A 13 9.24 -6.54 9.90
CA TYR A 13 9.99 -5.31 10.09
C TYR A 13 9.04 -4.13 10.17
N PHE A 14 9.54 -3.02 10.67
CA PHE A 14 8.78 -1.78 10.71
C PHE A 14 9.55 -0.63 10.06
N SER A 15 8.81 0.36 9.62
CA SER A 15 9.36 1.61 9.12
C SER A 15 8.63 2.79 9.73
N THR A 16 9.36 3.88 9.95
CA THR A 16 8.79 5.15 10.40
C THR A 16 8.84 6.16 9.26
N THR A 17 7.71 6.81 9.02
CA THR A 17 7.59 7.85 7.98
C THR A 17 7.06 9.12 8.61
N PRO A 18 7.68 10.28 8.37
CA PRO A 18 7.22 11.56 8.90
C PRO A 18 5.83 11.96 8.40
N ALA A 19 5.17 12.81 9.18
CA ALA A 19 3.86 13.34 8.82
C ALA A 19 3.87 14.03 7.45
N GLY A 20 2.84 13.81 6.67
CA GLY A 20 2.63 14.44 5.37
C GLY A 20 3.44 13.89 4.20
N LEU A 21 4.38 12.99 4.46
CA LEU A 21 5.20 12.40 3.40
C LEU A 21 4.63 11.09 2.89
N ALA A 22 4.80 10.85 1.60
CA ALA A 22 4.64 9.52 1.04
C ALA A 22 5.98 8.76 1.16
N ARG A 23 5.92 7.43 1.24
CA ARG A 23 7.12 6.61 1.29
C ARG A 23 7.95 6.80 0.03
N ASP A 24 7.27 6.82 -1.14
CA ASP A 24 7.82 7.21 -2.43
C ASP A 24 6.83 8.14 -3.12
N GLU A 25 7.29 9.28 -3.59
CA GLU A 25 6.42 10.33 -4.15
C GLU A 25 6.02 10.09 -5.59
N ASP A 26 6.84 9.35 -6.37
CA ASP A 26 6.70 9.28 -7.81
C ASP A 26 6.59 7.86 -8.37
N GLU A 27 6.66 6.84 -7.50
CA GLU A 27 6.70 5.46 -7.96
C GLU A 27 5.95 4.52 -7.03
N TRP A 28 5.43 3.44 -7.63
CA TRP A 28 4.81 2.32 -6.95
C TRP A 28 5.85 1.29 -6.54
N HIS A 29 5.59 0.60 -5.43
CA HIS A 29 6.25 -0.67 -5.12
C HIS A 29 5.42 -1.82 -5.69
N VAL A 30 6.10 -2.87 -6.12
CA VAL A 30 5.47 -4.09 -6.63
C VAL A 30 6.40 -5.28 -6.42
N HIS A 31 5.83 -6.45 -6.10
CA HIS A 31 6.58 -7.68 -5.93
C HIS A 31 6.03 -8.78 -6.83
N ARG A 32 6.91 -9.60 -7.39
CA ARG A 32 6.55 -10.74 -8.24
C ARG A 32 6.34 -12.02 -7.45
N HIS A 33 7.03 -12.17 -6.32
CA HIS A 33 7.07 -13.40 -5.54
C HIS A 33 6.57 -13.24 -4.12
N GLN A 34 6.74 -12.06 -3.55
CA GLN A 34 6.36 -11.71 -2.20
C GLN A 34 4.95 -11.16 -2.15
N GLU A 35 4.22 -11.53 -1.11
CA GLU A 35 3.04 -10.80 -0.68
C GLU A 35 3.37 -10.03 0.60
N ASP A 36 2.83 -8.84 0.75
CA ASP A 36 3.02 -8.02 1.95
C ASP A 36 1.79 -8.09 2.86
N ARG A 37 2.02 -7.95 4.15
CA ARG A 37 0.95 -7.82 5.15
C ARG A 37 1.23 -6.58 5.98
N PHE A 38 0.46 -5.54 5.74
CA PHE A 38 0.64 -4.24 6.37
C PHE A 38 -0.28 -4.05 7.57
N VAL A 39 0.30 -3.59 8.67
CA VAL A 39 -0.40 -3.15 9.87
C VAL A 39 0.18 -1.80 10.28
N VAL A 40 -0.67 -0.85 10.65
CA VAL A 40 -0.23 0.44 11.17
C VAL A 40 -0.20 0.36 12.70
N ALA A 41 0.98 0.49 13.28
CA ALA A 41 1.18 0.42 14.73
C ALA A 41 1.01 1.77 15.42
N ALA A 42 1.27 2.87 14.72
CA ALA A 42 1.12 4.24 15.24
C ALA A 42 0.91 5.21 14.09
N GLY A 43 0.19 6.31 14.35
CA GLY A 43 -0.15 7.29 13.33
C GLY A 43 -1.22 6.80 12.36
N ASP A 44 -1.34 7.49 11.24
CA ASP A 44 -2.36 7.24 10.22
C ASP A 44 -1.76 7.31 8.83
N ILE A 45 -2.19 6.43 7.96
CA ILE A 45 -1.76 6.41 6.56
C ILE A 45 -2.96 6.32 5.62
N ILE A 46 -2.72 6.70 4.38
CA ILE A 46 -3.54 6.29 3.24
C ILE A 46 -2.72 5.30 2.45
N LEU A 47 -3.19 4.05 2.36
CA LEU A 47 -2.61 3.02 1.53
C LEU A 47 -3.31 3.04 0.17
N ALA A 48 -2.54 3.16 -0.91
CA ALA A 48 -3.05 3.07 -2.27
C ALA A 48 -2.64 1.75 -2.90
N LEU A 49 -3.60 1.08 -3.52
CA LEU A 49 -3.43 -0.19 -4.22
C LEU A 49 -3.95 -0.04 -5.64
N TRP A 50 -3.13 -0.37 -6.62
CA TRP A 50 -3.53 -0.41 -8.02
C TRP A 50 -3.40 -1.82 -8.57
N ASP A 51 -4.50 -2.38 -9.04
CA ASP A 51 -4.49 -3.68 -9.68
C ASP A 51 -4.42 -3.53 -11.19
N GLY A 52 -3.22 -3.63 -11.73
CA GLY A 52 -2.98 -3.62 -13.18
C GLY A 52 -2.81 -5.00 -13.79
N ARG A 53 -3.12 -6.06 -13.05
CA ARG A 53 -2.92 -7.44 -13.52
C ARG A 53 -3.93 -7.81 -14.60
N ASP A 54 -3.41 -8.33 -15.72
CA ASP A 54 -4.27 -8.83 -16.80
C ASP A 54 -5.10 -10.03 -16.31
N GLY A 55 -6.39 -10.01 -16.62
CA GLY A 55 -7.30 -11.10 -16.25
C GLY A 55 -7.76 -11.12 -14.80
N SER A 56 -7.30 -10.20 -13.97
CA SER A 56 -7.82 -10.05 -12.60
C SER A 56 -9.27 -9.53 -12.63
N SER A 57 -10.10 -10.01 -11.71
CA SER A 57 -11.47 -9.51 -11.56
C SER A 57 -11.53 -8.04 -11.11
N THR A 58 -10.43 -7.53 -10.54
CA THR A 58 -10.29 -6.13 -10.08
C THR A 58 -9.31 -5.33 -10.93
N ALA A 59 -8.97 -5.81 -12.13
CA ALA A 59 -8.06 -5.12 -13.04
C ALA A 59 -8.55 -3.69 -13.32
N GLY A 60 -7.63 -2.72 -13.23
CA GLY A 60 -7.92 -1.30 -13.44
C GLY A 60 -8.57 -0.60 -12.24
N THR A 61 -8.57 -1.22 -11.07
CA THR A 61 -9.13 -0.64 -9.83
C THR A 61 -8.04 0.00 -8.98
N LEU A 62 -8.31 1.21 -8.54
CA LEU A 62 -7.53 1.92 -7.53
C LEU A 62 -8.29 1.91 -6.20
N ASP A 63 -7.73 1.28 -5.19
CA ASP A 63 -8.25 1.31 -3.83
C ASP A 63 -7.43 2.26 -2.96
N MET A 64 -8.13 3.08 -2.18
CA MET A 64 -7.54 4.02 -1.23
C MET A 64 -8.03 3.64 0.16
N LEU A 65 -7.15 3.14 1.01
CA LEU A 65 -7.49 2.59 2.32
C LEU A 65 -6.92 3.46 3.44
N PRO A 66 -7.76 4.18 4.20
CA PRO A 66 -7.29 4.81 5.43
C PRO A 66 -7.03 3.75 6.50
N MET A 67 -5.85 3.79 7.10
CA MET A 67 -5.43 2.86 8.15
C MET A 67 -4.76 3.64 9.28
N GLY A 68 -4.95 3.21 10.50
CA GLY A 68 -4.20 3.76 11.63
C GLY A 68 -5.05 4.06 12.85
N GLN A 69 -4.47 4.82 13.77
CA GLN A 69 -5.03 5.05 15.10
C GLN A 69 -6.35 5.83 15.09
N SER A 70 -6.58 6.67 14.08
CA SER A 70 -7.82 7.44 13.95
C SER A 70 -8.99 6.60 13.45
N GLN A 71 -8.75 5.38 12.98
CA GLN A 71 -9.81 4.49 12.55
C GLN A 71 -10.49 3.83 13.76
N PRO A 72 -11.81 3.57 13.72
CA PRO A 72 -12.49 2.85 14.79
C PRO A 72 -11.95 1.42 14.94
N ASP A 73 -12.15 0.83 16.12
CA ASP A 73 -11.61 -0.49 16.47
C ASP A 73 -12.01 -1.59 15.47
N ASP A 74 -13.22 -1.52 14.93
CA ASP A 74 -13.71 -2.47 13.93
C ASP A 74 -13.14 -2.23 12.52
N ALA A 75 -12.39 -1.15 12.34
CA ALA A 75 -11.66 -0.84 11.11
C ALA A 75 -10.13 -0.94 11.28
N GLN A 76 -9.68 -1.54 12.36
CA GLN A 76 -8.27 -1.89 12.57
C GLN A 76 -8.02 -3.27 11.95
N TYR A 77 -7.27 -3.33 10.86
CA TYR A 77 -7.08 -4.57 10.11
C TYR A 77 -5.67 -4.70 9.54
N THR A 78 -5.33 -5.93 9.17
CA THR A 78 -4.14 -6.22 8.36
C THR A 78 -4.55 -6.26 6.90
N VAL A 79 -3.82 -5.56 6.06
CA VAL A 79 -4.02 -5.61 4.62
C VAL A 79 -3.02 -6.57 4.00
N LEU A 80 -3.53 -7.59 3.32
CA LEU A 80 -2.72 -8.45 2.47
C LEU A 80 -2.63 -7.83 1.08
N ILE A 81 -1.41 -7.59 0.61
CA ILE A 81 -1.15 -7.07 -0.72
C ILE A 81 -0.67 -8.22 -1.60
N PRO A 82 -1.49 -8.67 -2.57
CA PRO A 82 -1.11 -9.75 -3.45
C PRO A 82 0.08 -9.41 -4.34
N ARG A 83 0.73 -10.45 -4.84
CA ARG A 83 1.79 -10.31 -5.84
C ARG A 83 1.28 -9.52 -7.04
N LEU A 84 2.15 -8.70 -7.63
CA LEU A 84 1.89 -7.91 -8.83
C LEU A 84 0.86 -6.78 -8.64
N VAL A 85 0.39 -6.55 -7.43
CA VAL A 85 -0.42 -5.36 -7.11
C VAL A 85 0.52 -4.23 -6.74
N HIS A 86 0.42 -3.13 -7.47
CA HIS A 86 1.17 -1.91 -7.19
C HIS A 86 0.65 -1.26 -5.93
N HIS A 87 1.54 -0.83 -5.07
CA HIS A 87 1.16 -0.23 -3.78
C HIS A 87 2.10 0.89 -3.36
N GLY A 88 1.56 1.77 -2.53
CA GLY A 88 2.29 2.86 -1.90
C GLY A 88 1.46 3.44 -0.78
N PHE A 89 2.06 4.24 0.08
CA PHE A 89 1.33 4.90 1.14
C PHE A 89 1.89 6.29 1.44
N MET A 90 1.03 7.13 1.96
CA MET A 90 1.42 8.41 2.55
C MET A 90 0.92 8.52 3.98
N VAL A 91 1.63 9.28 4.79
CA VAL A 91 1.22 9.56 6.17
C VAL A 91 0.21 10.70 6.16
N ALA A 92 -0.96 10.41 6.72
CA ALA A 92 -2.02 11.39 6.93
C ALA A 92 -1.94 11.93 8.37
N GLY A 93 -2.52 13.09 8.60
CA GLY A 93 -2.53 13.70 9.94
C GLY A 93 -1.20 14.37 10.30
N ASP A 94 -1.03 14.65 11.59
CA ASP A 94 0.03 15.53 12.10
C ASP A 94 1.19 14.78 12.76
N PHE A 95 1.11 13.44 12.81
CA PHE A 95 2.10 12.62 13.50
C PHE A 95 2.78 11.65 12.53
N PRO A 96 4.03 11.24 12.81
CA PRO A 96 4.67 10.15 12.06
C PRO A 96 3.87 8.87 12.16
N ALA A 97 3.95 8.03 11.14
CA ALA A 97 3.34 6.71 11.17
C ALA A 97 4.41 5.62 11.28
N ILE A 98 4.07 4.57 12.02
CA ILE A 98 4.84 3.33 12.09
C ILE A 98 4.05 2.23 11.40
N LEU A 99 4.61 1.72 10.31
CA LEU A 99 4.05 0.62 9.54
C LEU A 99 4.83 -0.65 9.84
N LEU A 100 4.12 -1.73 10.19
CA LEU A 100 4.69 -3.07 10.24
C LEU A 100 4.35 -3.82 8.96
N ASN A 101 5.34 -4.52 8.42
CA ASN A 101 5.14 -5.45 7.33
C ASN A 101 5.59 -6.85 7.74
N SER A 102 4.76 -7.83 7.50
CA SER A 102 5.07 -9.26 7.68
C SER A 102 4.99 -9.96 6.32
N PRO A 103 6.02 -9.80 5.47
CA PRO A 103 6.01 -10.39 4.15
C PRO A 103 6.10 -11.92 4.19
N THR A 104 5.67 -12.55 3.10
CA THR A 104 5.69 -14.01 2.97
C THR A 104 7.07 -14.56 2.64
N ARG A 105 8.03 -13.70 2.32
CA ARG A 105 9.41 -14.06 1.97
C ARG A 105 10.41 -13.16 2.69
N LEU A 106 11.61 -13.64 2.86
CA LEU A 106 12.74 -12.80 3.29
C LEU A 106 13.06 -11.78 2.20
N TYR A 107 13.61 -10.66 2.61
CA TYR A 107 13.98 -9.59 1.70
C TYR A 107 14.87 -10.11 0.55
N ASP A 108 14.44 -9.85 -0.66
CA ASP A 108 15.14 -10.18 -1.90
C ASP A 108 15.16 -8.93 -2.77
N PRO A 109 16.33 -8.28 -2.94
CA PRO A 109 16.41 -7.07 -3.75
C PRO A 109 16.04 -7.30 -5.22
N SER A 110 16.11 -8.53 -5.73
CA SER A 110 15.69 -8.84 -7.10
C SER A 110 14.17 -8.88 -7.26
N ASP A 111 13.41 -8.99 -6.16
CA ASP A 111 11.95 -8.98 -6.12
C ASP A 111 11.37 -7.61 -5.74
N GLU A 112 12.20 -6.62 -5.48
CA GLU A 112 11.76 -5.27 -5.18
C GLU A 112 11.61 -4.48 -6.48
N GLY A 113 10.35 -4.41 -6.99
CA GLY A 113 10.01 -3.62 -8.16
C GLY A 113 9.62 -2.19 -7.76
N ARG A 114 10.01 -1.23 -8.59
CA ARG A 114 9.65 0.18 -8.46
C ARG A 114 9.26 0.70 -9.83
N ASP A 115 7.99 0.99 -10.00
CA ASP A 115 7.44 1.41 -11.29
C ASP A 115 6.93 2.86 -11.19
N PRO A 116 7.42 3.78 -12.04
CA PRO A 116 6.95 5.16 -12.04
C PRO A 116 5.44 5.26 -12.25
N PHE A 117 4.79 6.21 -11.58
CA PHE A 117 3.34 6.41 -11.68
C PHE A 117 2.88 6.64 -13.11
N ASP A 118 3.61 7.44 -13.87
CA ASP A 118 3.28 7.78 -15.25
C ASP A 118 3.42 6.59 -16.22
N GLU A 119 4.31 5.66 -15.92
CA GLU A 119 4.47 4.43 -16.73
C GLU A 119 3.37 3.40 -16.44
N VAL A 120 2.93 3.29 -15.18
CA VAL A 120 1.86 2.37 -14.78
C VAL A 120 0.50 2.87 -15.27
N GLY A 121 0.27 4.18 -15.20
CA GLY A 121 -0.94 4.79 -15.70
C GLY A 121 -2.18 4.58 -14.83
N ALA A 122 -2.00 4.35 -13.53
CA ALA A 122 -3.11 4.27 -12.58
C ALA A 122 -3.91 5.57 -12.55
N THR A 123 -5.23 5.46 -12.45
CA THR A 123 -6.13 6.61 -12.44
C THR A 123 -7.14 6.52 -11.32
N PHE A 124 -7.57 7.69 -10.84
CA PHE A 124 -8.77 7.80 -10.01
C PHE A 124 -10.04 7.50 -10.86
N ASP A 125 -11.17 7.31 -10.21
CA ASP A 125 -12.45 7.00 -10.87
C ASP A 125 -12.88 8.06 -11.89
N ASN A 126 -12.45 9.31 -11.68
CA ASN A 126 -12.73 10.42 -12.61
C ASN A 126 -11.78 10.47 -13.82
N GLY A 127 -10.86 9.50 -13.93
CA GLY A 127 -9.87 9.43 -15.01
C GLY A 127 -8.62 10.27 -14.79
N GLN A 128 -8.53 11.01 -13.70
CA GLN A 128 -7.32 11.78 -13.36
C GLN A 128 -6.18 10.82 -13.02
N PRO A 129 -4.96 11.04 -13.53
CA PRO A 129 -3.80 10.24 -13.16
C PRO A 129 -3.53 10.28 -11.65
N PHE A 130 -3.16 9.13 -11.10
CA PHE A 130 -2.80 9.04 -9.68
C PHE A 130 -1.55 9.86 -9.37
N SER A 131 -1.62 10.60 -8.27
CA SER A 131 -0.46 11.25 -7.64
C SER A 131 -0.75 11.49 -6.17
N TRP A 132 0.29 11.51 -5.34
CA TRP A 132 0.11 11.88 -3.94
C TRP A 132 -0.30 13.33 -3.77
N ALA A 133 0.09 14.21 -4.68
CA ALA A 133 -0.39 15.59 -4.69
C ALA A 133 -1.92 15.66 -4.82
N ALA A 134 -2.50 14.86 -5.71
CA ALA A 134 -3.95 14.79 -5.86
C ALA A 134 -4.62 14.21 -4.62
N VAL A 135 -4.03 13.20 -3.98
CA VAL A 135 -4.55 12.64 -2.71
C VAL A 135 -4.54 13.72 -1.62
N ARG A 136 -3.47 14.49 -1.49
CA ARG A 136 -3.39 15.58 -0.51
C ARG A 136 -4.46 16.64 -0.74
N GLU A 137 -4.76 16.97 -1.98
CA GLU A 137 -5.86 17.88 -2.30
C GLU A 137 -7.23 17.34 -1.86
N ILE A 138 -7.48 16.06 -2.10
CA ILE A 138 -8.71 15.40 -1.64
C ILE A 138 -8.83 15.46 -0.12
N LEU A 139 -7.74 15.22 0.61
CA LEU A 139 -7.73 15.25 2.07
C LEU A 139 -7.95 16.66 2.65
N ARG A 140 -7.57 17.71 1.94
CA ARG A 140 -7.79 19.10 2.36
C ARG A 140 -9.23 19.57 2.11
N GLY A 141 -9.86 19.02 1.08
CA GLY A 141 -11.22 19.36 0.68
C GLY A 141 -12.25 18.92 1.68
#